data_60c80a776d40e0d7d74f49262f4a5b7e
#
_entry.id   60c80a776d40e0d7d74f49262f4a5b7e
#
_cell.length_a   1.000
_cell.length_b   1.000
_cell.length_c   1.000
_cell.angle_alpha   90.00
_cell.angle_beta   90.00
_cell.angle_gamma   90.00
#
_symmetry.space_group_name_H-M   'P 1'
#
loop_
_entity.id
_entity.type
_entity.pdbx_description
1 polymer ?
#
loop_
_entity_poly.entity_id
_entity_poly.type
_entity_poly.pdbx_seq_one_letter_code
_entity_poly.pdbx_strand_id
1 'polypeptide(L)'
;MEEFQYQNRRHFLKYFAGASAVLAGFPALSQEVLLKKDISKLTILYTNDIHSRIEPFPTNDAKFPNMGGFARRSAVVEDIKKENDNVLLLDAGDIFQGTPYFNLYSGELEYKLMSLMGYDATTIGNHDFDLGVDNITKQMPHANFSFINCNYDFSNTSLNGKIIPYKIFNKQGIKIGVLGYGVELEGLVDKKMYKDTVYQSPIPIANATARLLKLDLGCDYVIALSHIGFKDDKKISDVTMAPQTEHIDLIIGGHSHTFLEHPIKIKNRVGKEIFVTQVGWAGIWLGRLDVFFSYDKKKITHNSDNRKI
;
A
#
# COMPACT_ATOMS: atom_id res chain seq x y z
N MET A 1 8.38 -3.65 25.06
CA MET A 1 8.23 -2.66 23.97
C MET A 1 9.63 -2.16 23.67
N GLU A 2 10.28 -2.76 22.65
CA GLU A 2 11.58 -2.26 22.19
C GLU A 2 11.36 -1.04 21.32
N GLU A 3 12.02 0.05 21.67
CA GLU A 3 12.02 1.30 20.93
C GLU A 3 12.52 1.07 19.49
N PHE A 4 11.71 1.45 18.53
CA PHE A 4 12.09 1.52 17.10
C PHE A 4 13.13 2.64 16.95
N GLN A 5 14.41 2.29 16.98
CA GLN A 5 15.46 3.26 16.66
C GLN A 5 15.38 3.62 15.18
N TYR A 6 15.23 4.90 14.91
CA TYR A 6 15.34 5.52 13.59
C TYR A 6 16.62 5.06 12.88
N GLN A 7 16.51 4.07 12.02
CA GLN A 7 17.61 3.68 11.13
C GLN A 7 17.61 4.57 9.91
N ASN A 8 18.27 5.71 10.02
CA ASN A 8 18.50 6.56 8.85
C ASN A 8 19.59 5.96 7.93
N ARG A 9 19.73 6.50 6.71
CA ARG A 9 20.70 6.08 5.70
C ARG A 9 22.13 5.92 6.24
N ARG A 10 22.53 6.68 7.26
CA ARG A 10 23.84 6.59 7.93
C ARG A 10 24.01 5.31 8.75
N HIS A 11 22.95 4.81 9.38
CA HIS A 11 22.98 3.54 10.11
C HIS A 11 23.07 2.35 9.15
N PHE A 12 22.32 2.40 8.04
CA PHE A 12 22.39 1.38 6.98
C PHE A 12 23.82 1.28 6.41
N LEU A 13 24.46 2.41 6.13
CA LEU A 13 25.85 2.45 5.62
C LEU A 13 26.87 1.87 6.64
N LYS A 14 26.64 2.02 7.95
CA LYS A 14 27.50 1.42 8.99
C LYS A 14 27.41 -0.10 9.03
N TYR A 15 26.23 -0.69 8.78
CA TYR A 15 26.08 -2.15 8.71
C TYR A 15 26.73 -2.76 7.44
N PHE A 16 26.82 -2.01 6.36
CA PHE A 16 27.50 -2.44 5.14
C PHE A 16 29.03 -2.30 5.21
N ALA A 17 29.56 -1.31 5.95
CA ALA A 17 31.00 -1.10 6.11
C ALA A 17 31.72 -2.26 6.83
N GLY A 18 31.00 -3.06 7.63
CA GLY A 18 31.55 -4.21 8.31
C GLY A 18 31.84 -5.44 7.42
N ALA A 19 31.39 -5.46 6.16
CA ALA A 19 31.56 -6.58 5.25
C ALA A 19 32.63 -6.36 4.15
N SER A 20 33.29 -5.20 4.09
CA SER A 20 34.21 -4.80 3.01
C SER A 20 35.63 -4.48 3.53
N ALA A 21 36.16 -5.27 4.44
CA ALA A 21 37.52 -5.11 4.98
C ALA A 21 38.61 -5.66 4.04
N VAL A 22 38.46 -5.54 2.71
CA VAL A 22 39.54 -5.83 1.76
C VAL A 22 39.52 -4.82 0.63
N LEU A 23 39.88 -3.58 0.91
CA LEU A 23 40.35 -2.60 -0.10
C LEU A 23 41.11 -1.46 0.61
N ALA A 24 42.25 -1.80 1.20
CA ALA A 24 43.24 -0.81 1.61
C ALA A 24 43.87 -0.19 0.37
N GLY A 25 43.52 1.07 0.05
CA GLY A 25 44.25 1.83 -0.96
C GLY A 25 43.47 2.85 -1.80
N PHE A 26 42.15 2.98 -1.62
CA PHE A 26 41.39 4.00 -2.38
C PHE A 26 41.07 5.23 -1.49
N PRO A 27 41.16 6.47 -2.04
CA PRO A 27 40.81 7.68 -1.28
C PRO A 27 39.33 7.64 -0.86
N ALA A 28 39.03 8.17 0.33
CA ALA A 28 37.71 8.12 0.98
C ALA A 28 36.51 8.54 0.08
N LEU A 29 36.74 9.46 -0.86
CA LEU A 29 35.75 9.90 -1.86
C LEU A 29 35.33 8.79 -2.84
N SER A 30 36.25 7.88 -3.20
CA SER A 30 35.95 6.76 -4.12
C SER A 30 35.17 5.65 -3.43
N GLN A 31 35.36 5.42 -2.13
CA GLN A 31 34.58 4.45 -1.34
C GLN A 31 33.13 4.91 -1.14
N GLU A 32 32.90 6.19 -0.91
CA GLU A 32 31.55 6.74 -0.74
C GLU A 32 30.74 6.73 -2.06
N VAL A 33 31.43 6.95 -3.19
CA VAL A 33 30.84 6.89 -4.54
C VAL A 33 30.56 5.44 -4.96
N LEU A 34 31.45 4.49 -4.64
CA LEU A 34 31.25 3.06 -4.90
C LEU A 34 30.09 2.49 -4.06
N LEU A 35 30.02 2.85 -2.76
CA LEU A 35 28.93 2.44 -1.86
C LEU A 35 27.57 3.02 -2.28
N LYS A 36 27.53 4.17 -2.95
CA LYS A 36 26.31 4.76 -3.49
C LYS A 36 25.78 4.03 -4.72
N LYS A 37 26.63 3.40 -5.52
CA LYS A 37 26.24 2.62 -6.71
C LYS A 37 25.62 1.25 -6.38
N ASP A 38 25.86 0.76 -5.15
CA ASP A 38 25.48 -0.61 -4.78
C ASP A 38 24.11 -0.72 -4.05
N ILE A 39 23.39 0.40 -3.90
CA ILE A 39 22.11 0.43 -3.19
C ILE A 39 21.04 1.10 -4.04
N SER A 40 20.01 0.35 -4.37
CA SER A 40 18.80 0.89 -4.99
C SER A 40 17.75 1.21 -3.93
N LYS A 41 17.07 2.35 -4.08
CA LYS A 41 16.00 2.78 -3.18
C LYS A 41 14.67 2.78 -3.92
N LEU A 42 13.64 2.23 -3.28
CA LEU A 42 12.24 2.37 -3.65
C LEU A 42 11.52 3.13 -2.54
N THR A 43 10.81 4.18 -2.89
CA THR A 43 9.91 4.90 -1.98
C THR A 43 8.48 4.44 -2.23
N ILE A 44 7.84 3.82 -1.25
CA ILE A 44 6.45 3.42 -1.29
C ILE A 44 5.66 4.47 -0.52
N LEU A 45 4.74 5.15 -1.21
CA LEU A 45 3.74 6.04 -0.63
C LEU A 45 2.40 5.32 -0.61
N TYR A 46 1.62 5.51 0.45
CA TYR A 46 0.35 4.81 0.56
C TYR A 46 -0.70 5.57 1.38
N THR A 47 -1.95 5.32 1.00
CA THR A 47 -3.16 5.75 1.70
C THR A 47 -4.11 4.57 1.89
N ASN A 48 -5.11 4.75 2.70
CA ASN A 48 -6.25 3.85 2.89
C ASN A 48 -7.45 4.65 3.38
N ASP A 49 -8.65 4.15 3.14
CA ASP A 49 -9.90 4.68 3.70
C ASP A 49 -10.02 6.20 3.49
N ILE A 50 -9.83 6.66 2.25
CA ILE A 50 -9.88 8.09 1.90
C ILE A 50 -11.29 8.65 2.15
N HIS A 51 -12.32 7.84 1.94
CA HIS A 51 -13.71 8.16 2.22
C HIS A 51 -14.16 9.50 1.64
N SER A 52 -13.84 9.70 0.34
CA SER A 52 -14.25 10.91 -0.39
C SER A 52 -13.86 12.24 0.29
N ARG A 53 -12.86 12.22 1.21
CA ARG A 53 -12.42 13.42 1.92
C ARG A 53 -11.56 14.29 0.99
N ILE A 54 -12.24 15.15 0.22
CA ILE A 54 -11.60 16.05 -0.74
C ILE A 54 -11.04 17.27 0.00
N GLU A 55 -11.86 17.93 0.82
CA GLU A 55 -11.46 19.09 1.61
C GLU A 55 -10.79 18.67 2.92
N PRO A 56 -9.92 19.51 3.48
CA PRO A 56 -9.46 19.32 4.86
C PRO A 56 -10.63 19.28 5.85
N PHE A 57 -10.40 18.71 7.01
CA PHE A 57 -11.34 18.87 8.12
C PHE A 57 -11.48 20.34 8.48
N PRO A 58 -12.67 20.78 8.95
CA PRO A 58 -12.88 22.15 9.43
C PRO A 58 -11.87 22.55 10.52
N THR A 59 -11.54 23.83 10.61
CA THR A 59 -10.61 24.34 11.63
C THR A 59 -11.11 24.14 13.06
N ASN A 60 -12.41 23.96 13.24
CA ASN A 60 -13.08 23.70 14.51
C ASN A 60 -13.44 22.22 14.72
N ASP A 61 -12.93 21.31 13.90
CA ASP A 61 -13.09 19.87 14.12
C ASP A 61 -12.47 19.45 15.45
N ALA A 62 -13.20 18.63 16.24
CA ALA A 62 -12.79 18.28 17.60
C ALA A 62 -11.58 17.33 17.65
N LYS A 63 -11.35 16.52 16.59
CA LYS A 63 -10.29 15.49 16.57
C LYS A 63 -9.18 15.80 15.58
N PHE A 64 -9.53 16.34 14.43
CA PHE A 64 -8.62 16.50 13.28
C PHE A 64 -8.69 17.93 12.70
N PRO A 65 -8.61 18.99 13.51
CA PRO A 65 -8.79 20.36 13.04
C PRO A 65 -7.80 20.69 11.92
N ASN A 66 -8.35 21.13 10.77
CA ASN A 66 -7.58 21.56 9.60
C ASN A 66 -6.63 20.49 9.00
N MET A 67 -6.88 19.18 9.25
CA MET A 67 -6.05 18.08 8.74
C MET A 67 -6.62 17.50 7.44
N GLY A 68 -5.74 16.83 6.66
CA GLY A 68 -6.13 16.15 5.43
C GLY A 68 -6.32 17.07 4.24
N GLY A 69 -7.07 16.57 3.25
CA GLY A 69 -7.37 17.27 1.99
C GLY A 69 -6.49 16.83 0.82
N PHE A 70 -7.14 16.61 -0.34
CA PHE A 70 -6.45 16.14 -1.54
C PHE A 70 -5.36 17.09 -2.05
N ALA A 71 -5.62 18.41 -2.04
CA ALA A 71 -4.67 19.41 -2.54
C ALA A 71 -3.36 19.40 -1.73
N ARG A 72 -3.47 19.33 -0.40
CA ARG A 72 -2.29 19.27 0.48
C ARG A 72 -1.53 17.96 0.31
N ARG A 73 -2.25 16.83 0.26
CA ARG A 73 -1.65 15.53 0.02
C ARG A 73 -0.93 15.49 -1.33
N SER A 74 -1.54 16.07 -2.38
CA SER A 74 -0.93 16.16 -3.71
C SER A 74 0.38 16.94 -3.67
N ALA A 75 0.44 18.07 -2.98
CA ALA A 75 1.67 18.86 -2.84
C ALA A 75 2.78 18.05 -2.14
N VAL A 76 2.45 17.34 -1.05
CA VAL A 76 3.43 16.49 -0.34
C VAL A 76 3.91 15.34 -1.22
N VAL A 77 3.01 14.68 -1.96
CA VAL A 77 3.37 13.60 -2.90
C VAL A 77 4.28 14.14 -4.02
N GLU A 78 3.97 15.31 -4.57
CA GLU A 78 4.77 15.95 -5.61
C GLU A 78 6.19 16.29 -5.11
N ASP A 79 6.32 16.86 -3.92
CA ASP A 79 7.62 17.17 -3.34
C ASP A 79 8.45 15.90 -3.08
N ILE A 80 7.82 14.82 -2.57
CA ILE A 80 8.51 13.54 -2.41
C ILE A 80 8.94 12.97 -3.76
N LYS A 81 8.12 13.09 -4.81
CA LYS A 81 8.46 12.63 -6.17
C LYS A 81 9.61 13.45 -6.80
N LYS A 82 9.72 14.74 -6.51
CA LYS A 82 10.87 15.56 -6.94
C LYS A 82 12.19 15.12 -6.31
N GLU A 83 12.15 14.65 -5.07
CA GLU A 83 13.32 14.17 -4.33
C GLU A 83 13.68 12.72 -4.58
N ASN A 84 12.78 11.94 -5.19
CA ASN A 84 12.92 10.49 -5.34
C ASN A 84 12.43 10.05 -6.73
N ASP A 85 13.34 9.56 -7.55
CA ASP A 85 13.02 9.09 -8.92
C ASP A 85 12.24 7.78 -8.96
N ASN A 86 12.22 7.04 -7.85
CA ASN A 86 11.71 5.67 -7.78
C ASN A 86 10.58 5.56 -6.75
N VAL A 87 9.41 6.09 -7.10
CA VAL A 87 8.22 6.15 -6.22
C VAL A 87 7.12 5.23 -6.73
N LEU A 88 6.45 4.54 -5.82
CA LEU A 88 5.23 3.79 -6.03
C LEU A 88 4.17 4.33 -5.07
N LEU A 89 3.03 4.80 -5.58
CA LEU A 89 1.93 5.37 -4.81
C LEU A 89 0.72 4.44 -4.86
N LEU A 90 0.32 3.90 -3.70
CA LEU A 90 -0.68 2.84 -3.56
C LEU A 90 -1.82 3.27 -2.63
N ASP A 91 -2.98 2.61 -2.79
CA ASP A 91 -4.12 2.78 -1.91
C ASP A 91 -4.70 1.43 -1.47
N ALA A 92 -5.17 1.33 -0.23
CA ALA A 92 -5.69 0.09 0.32
C ALA A 92 -7.24 0.03 0.39
N GLY A 93 -7.95 0.76 -0.48
CA GLY A 93 -9.41 0.70 -0.64
C GLY A 93 -10.17 1.66 0.27
N ASP A 94 -11.50 1.62 0.17
CA ASP A 94 -12.45 2.56 0.74
C ASP A 94 -12.16 4.00 0.30
N ILE A 95 -12.11 4.18 -1.03
CA ILE A 95 -11.97 5.48 -1.67
C ILE A 95 -13.28 6.26 -1.57
N PHE A 96 -14.39 5.56 -1.73
CA PHE A 96 -15.74 6.11 -1.80
C PHE A 96 -16.38 6.31 -0.43
N GLN A 97 -17.51 7.04 -0.45
CA GLN A 97 -18.37 7.30 0.69
C GLN A 97 -17.72 8.17 1.78
N GLY A 98 -18.51 8.93 2.52
CA GLY A 98 -18.09 9.70 3.71
C GLY A 98 -18.27 11.22 3.59
N THR A 99 -18.40 11.78 2.38
CA THR A 99 -18.66 13.22 2.20
C THR A 99 -19.70 13.49 1.12
N PRO A 100 -20.29 14.71 1.08
CA PRO A 100 -21.24 15.10 0.03
C PRO A 100 -20.69 15.00 -1.40
N TYR A 101 -19.38 15.02 -1.60
CA TYR A 101 -18.75 14.87 -2.92
C TYR A 101 -19.10 13.53 -3.55
N PHE A 102 -19.05 12.44 -2.78
CA PHE A 102 -19.47 11.13 -3.28
C PHE A 102 -20.96 11.12 -3.70
N ASN A 103 -21.83 11.74 -2.93
CA ASN A 103 -23.26 11.83 -3.28
C ASN A 103 -23.50 12.61 -4.57
N LEU A 104 -22.66 13.61 -4.87
CA LEU A 104 -22.80 14.46 -6.06
C LEU A 104 -22.14 13.85 -7.30
N TYR A 105 -20.97 13.21 -7.13
CA TYR A 105 -20.12 12.77 -8.25
C TYR A 105 -19.98 11.25 -8.36
N SER A 106 -20.54 10.49 -7.39
CA SER A 106 -20.57 9.01 -7.41
C SER A 106 -19.19 8.34 -7.55
N GLY A 107 -18.11 9.01 -7.15
CA GLY A 107 -16.73 8.52 -7.22
C GLY A 107 -15.91 9.02 -8.42
N GLU A 108 -16.52 9.71 -9.38
CA GLU A 108 -15.80 10.29 -10.53
C GLU A 108 -14.70 11.26 -10.09
N LEU A 109 -15.02 12.14 -9.13
CA LEU A 109 -14.10 13.16 -8.64
C LEU A 109 -12.90 12.52 -7.95
N GLU A 110 -13.14 11.53 -7.10
CA GLU A 110 -12.12 10.80 -6.35
C GLU A 110 -11.12 10.13 -7.30
N TYR A 111 -11.60 9.40 -8.30
CA TYR A 111 -10.73 8.72 -9.26
C TYR A 111 -9.95 9.69 -10.14
N LYS A 112 -10.55 10.82 -10.55
CA LYS A 112 -9.84 11.89 -11.27
C LYS A 112 -8.72 12.50 -10.44
N LEU A 113 -8.98 12.84 -9.17
CA LEU A 113 -8.00 13.43 -8.28
C LEU A 113 -6.86 12.46 -7.95
N MET A 114 -7.17 11.18 -7.71
CA MET A 114 -6.15 10.14 -7.52
C MET A 114 -5.29 9.96 -8.78
N SER A 115 -5.91 9.98 -9.96
CA SER A 115 -5.20 9.90 -11.25
C SER A 115 -4.26 11.09 -11.46
N LEU A 116 -4.71 12.31 -11.14
CA LEU A 116 -3.87 13.52 -11.22
C LEU A 116 -2.69 13.47 -10.24
N MET A 117 -2.90 12.92 -9.03
CA MET A 117 -1.82 12.72 -8.04
C MET A 117 -0.84 11.62 -8.46
N GLY A 118 -1.26 10.76 -9.41
CA GLY A 118 -0.44 9.69 -9.98
C GLY A 118 -0.35 8.48 -9.06
N TYR A 119 -1.50 8.01 -8.57
CA TYR A 119 -1.60 6.68 -7.97
C TYR A 119 -1.27 5.61 -9.02
N ASP A 120 -0.58 4.56 -8.58
CA ASP A 120 -0.20 3.42 -9.43
C ASP A 120 -1.22 2.28 -9.35
N ALA A 121 -1.77 2.02 -8.15
CA ALA A 121 -2.79 0.99 -7.91
C ALA A 121 -3.57 1.19 -6.62
N THR A 122 -4.75 0.56 -6.57
CA THR A 122 -5.61 0.42 -5.38
C THR A 122 -6.17 -1.01 -5.28
N THR A 123 -6.59 -1.42 -4.07
CA THR A 123 -7.53 -2.53 -3.91
C THR A 123 -8.96 -2.01 -3.76
N ILE A 124 -9.93 -2.91 -3.56
CA ILE A 124 -11.35 -2.57 -3.37
C ILE A 124 -11.71 -2.78 -1.90
N GLY A 125 -12.25 -1.74 -1.26
CA GLY A 125 -12.84 -1.83 0.07
C GLY A 125 -14.35 -2.06 0.05
N ASN A 126 -14.96 -2.19 1.22
CA ASN A 126 -16.40 -2.44 1.32
C ASN A 126 -17.26 -1.22 0.95
N HIS A 127 -16.80 -0.01 1.28
CA HIS A 127 -17.52 1.22 0.90
C HIS A 127 -17.38 1.60 -0.57
N ASP A 128 -16.44 1.02 -1.30
CA ASP A 128 -16.39 1.17 -2.74
C ASP A 128 -17.64 0.55 -3.41
N PHE A 129 -18.32 -0.38 -2.74
CA PHE A 129 -19.59 -0.98 -3.19
C PHE A 129 -20.84 -0.18 -2.83
N ASP A 130 -20.78 0.95 -2.16
CA ASP A 130 -21.98 1.67 -1.65
C ASP A 130 -22.97 2.10 -2.74
N LEU A 131 -22.51 2.37 -3.95
CA LEU A 131 -23.37 2.56 -5.15
C LEU A 131 -23.33 1.37 -6.13
N GLY A 132 -22.79 0.25 -5.69
CA GLY A 132 -22.78 -1.02 -6.39
C GLY A 132 -21.67 -1.21 -7.43
N VAL A 133 -21.49 -2.46 -7.86
CA VAL A 133 -20.49 -2.87 -8.86
C VAL A 133 -20.64 -2.14 -10.19
N ASP A 134 -21.86 -1.79 -10.58
CA ASP A 134 -22.10 -1.06 -11.84
C ASP A 134 -21.60 0.38 -11.75
N ASN A 135 -21.70 1.01 -10.57
CA ASN A 135 -21.13 2.33 -10.36
C ASN A 135 -19.59 2.27 -10.39
N ILE A 136 -18.97 1.32 -9.72
CA ILE A 136 -17.51 1.13 -9.84
C ILE A 136 -17.11 1.04 -11.30
N THR A 137 -17.79 0.16 -12.06
CA THR A 137 -17.55 -0.04 -13.50
C THR A 137 -17.68 1.25 -14.30
N LYS A 138 -18.71 2.05 -13.99
CA LYS A 138 -18.98 3.34 -14.66
C LYS A 138 -17.87 4.36 -14.39
N GLN A 139 -17.33 4.39 -13.18
CA GLN A 139 -16.31 5.37 -12.77
C GLN A 139 -14.88 4.96 -13.18
N MET A 140 -14.58 3.68 -13.35
CA MET A 140 -13.24 3.19 -13.71
C MET A 140 -12.58 3.92 -14.91
N PRO A 141 -13.28 4.37 -15.96
CA PRO A 141 -12.67 5.14 -17.05
C PRO A 141 -12.02 6.46 -16.62
N HIS A 142 -12.33 6.97 -15.42
CA HIS A 142 -11.72 8.18 -14.85
C HIS A 142 -10.43 7.89 -14.07
N ALA A 143 -10.09 6.60 -13.90
CA ALA A 143 -8.90 6.16 -13.20
C ALA A 143 -7.77 5.80 -14.15
N ASN A 144 -6.57 6.38 -13.95
CA ASN A 144 -5.34 6.03 -14.65
C ASN A 144 -4.45 5.05 -13.86
N PHE A 145 -5.00 4.41 -12.84
CA PHE A 145 -4.34 3.44 -11.98
C PHE A 145 -5.04 2.08 -12.05
N SER A 146 -4.39 1.05 -11.52
CA SER A 146 -4.92 -0.31 -11.59
C SER A 146 -5.74 -0.68 -10.36
N PHE A 147 -6.84 -1.42 -10.57
CA PHE A 147 -7.62 -2.04 -9.51
C PHE A 147 -7.15 -3.48 -9.32
N ILE A 148 -6.72 -3.83 -8.12
CA ILE A 148 -6.09 -5.12 -7.82
C ILE A 148 -6.86 -5.80 -6.69
N ASN A 149 -7.40 -6.98 -6.98
CA ASN A 149 -8.01 -7.84 -5.95
C ASN A 149 -7.96 -9.30 -6.39
N CYS A 150 -7.46 -10.18 -5.53
CA CYS A 150 -7.31 -11.61 -5.86
C CYS A 150 -8.34 -12.50 -5.18
N ASN A 151 -9.12 -12.00 -4.21
CA ASN A 151 -10.05 -12.83 -3.44
C ASN A 151 -11.54 -12.55 -3.72
N TYR A 152 -11.86 -11.63 -4.61
CA TYR A 152 -13.20 -11.48 -5.14
C TYR A 152 -13.27 -12.03 -6.56
N ASP A 153 -14.19 -12.95 -6.81
CA ASP A 153 -14.53 -13.38 -8.16
C ASP A 153 -15.65 -12.48 -8.72
N PHE A 154 -15.31 -11.70 -9.73
CA PHE A 154 -16.20 -10.77 -10.42
C PHE A 154 -16.75 -11.32 -11.76
N SER A 155 -16.52 -12.59 -12.07
CA SER A 155 -16.82 -13.19 -13.38
C SER A 155 -18.25 -12.98 -13.85
N ASN A 156 -19.22 -12.94 -12.92
CA ASN A 156 -20.64 -12.74 -13.20
C ASN A 156 -21.13 -11.30 -12.93
N THR A 157 -20.23 -10.32 -12.98
CA THR A 157 -20.53 -8.90 -12.73
C THR A 157 -20.00 -8.02 -13.86
N SER A 158 -20.37 -6.74 -13.84
CA SER A 158 -19.84 -5.73 -14.78
C SER A 158 -18.35 -5.43 -14.58
N LEU A 159 -17.74 -5.92 -13.49
CA LEU A 159 -16.31 -5.79 -13.18
C LEU A 159 -15.46 -6.92 -13.79
N ASN A 160 -16.07 -7.90 -14.46
CA ASN A 160 -15.33 -9.00 -15.07
C ASN A 160 -14.21 -8.49 -15.99
N GLY A 161 -12.99 -8.98 -15.77
CA GLY A 161 -11.80 -8.60 -16.54
C GLY A 161 -11.27 -7.18 -16.30
N LYS A 162 -11.91 -6.38 -15.42
CA LYS A 162 -11.51 -5.00 -15.11
C LYS A 162 -10.64 -4.91 -13.85
N ILE A 163 -10.82 -5.83 -12.92
CA ILE A 163 -10.03 -5.97 -11.71
C ILE A 163 -9.09 -7.16 -11.90
N ILE A 164 -7.80 -6.95 -11.65
CA ILE A 164 -6.76 -7.95 -11.86
C ILE A 164 -6.28 -8.50 -10.51
N PRO A 165 -5.89 -9.79 -10.42
CA PRO A 165 -5.47 -10.38 -9.15
C PRO A 165 -4.14 -9.80 -8.62
N TYR A 166 -3.27 -9.35 -9.51
CA TYR A 166 -2.00 -8.72 -9.19
C TYR A 166 -1.49 -7.85 -10.34
N LYS A 167 -0.54 -6.96 -10.02
CA LYS A 167 0.22 -6.19 -11.01
C LYS A 167 1.70 -6.18 -10.67
N ILE A 168 2.56 -6.17 -11.69
CA ILE A 168 3.99 -6.05 -11.55
C ILE A 168 4.42 -4.66 -12.01
N PHE A 169 5.18 -3.99 -11.16
CA PHE A 169 5.82 -2.72 -11.44
C PHE A 169 7.33 -2.92 -11.55
N ASN A 170 7.95 -2.29 -12.54
CA ASN A 170 9.40 -2.23 -12.64
C ASN A 170 9.85 -0.80 -12.38
N LYS A 171 10.54 -0.60 -11.28
CA LYS A 171 11.01 0.70 -10.82
C LYS A 171 12.54 0.66 -10.73
N GLN A 172 13.23 1.22 -11.75
CA GLN A 172 14.69 1.25 -11.85
C GLN A 172 15.35 -0.14 -11.64
N GLY A 173 14.79 -1.17 -12.29
CA GLY A 173 15.30 -2.54 -12.21
C GLY A 173 14.87 -3.31 -10.96
N ILE A 174 14.13 -2.72 -10.03
CA ILE A 174 13.47 -3.42 -8.94
C ILE A 174 12.10 -3.89 -9.43
N LYS A 175 11.85 -5.19 -9.38
CA LYS A 175 10.59 -5.81 -9.78
C LYS A 175 9.68 -5.99 -8.58
N ILE A 176 8.57 -5.26 -8.54
CA ILE A 176 7.65 -5.20 -7.41
C ILE A 176 6.34 -5.87 -7.83
N GLY A 177 5.96 -6.95 -7.12
CA GLY A 177 4.64 -7.56 -7.25
C GLY A 177 3.68 -6.91 -6.27
N VAL A 178 2.50 -6.50 -6.74
CA VAL A 178 1.42 -5.97 -5.89
C VAL A 178 0.20 -6.86 -6.09
N LEU A 179 -0.33 -7.42 -5.01
CA LEU A 179 -1.60 -8.13 -4.96
C LEU A 179 -2.57 -7.39 -4.03
N GLY A 180 -3.87 -7.67 -4.12
CA GLY A 180 -4.87 -7.05 -3.25
C GLY A 180 -5.88 -8.08 -2.75
N TYR A 181 -6.47 -7.84 -1.57
CA TYR A 181 -7.58 -8.63 -1.05
C TYR A 181 -8.48 -7.77 -0.14
N GLY A 182 -9.75 -8.16 -0.06
CA GLY A 182 -10.77 -7.45 0.70
C GLY A 182 -11.53 -8.34 1.68
N VAL A 183 -12.34 -7.69 2.50
CA VAL A 183 -13.18 -8.25 3.56
C VAL A 183 -14.37 -9.02 2.97
N GLU A 184 -14.92 -9.95 3.73
CA GLU A 184 -16.20 -10.60 3.40
C GLU A 184 -17.33 -9.58 3.33
N LEU A 185 -18.05 -9.55 2.19
CA LEU A 185 -19.08 -8.54 1.93
C LEU A 185 -20.44 -8.91 2.57
N GLU A 186 -20.69 -10.20 2.79
CA GLU A 186 -21.94 -10.65 3.40
C GLU A 186 -22.09 -10.09 4.82
N GLY A 187 -23.26 -9.51 5.10
CA GLY A 187 -23.54 -8.87 6.39
C GLY A 187 -22.88 -7.48 6.59
N LEU A 188 -22.06 -7.05 5.64
CA LEU A 188 -21.39 -5.74 5.66
C LEU A 188 -21.91 -4.81 4.56
N VAL A 189 -22.13 -5.35 3.37
CA VAL A 189 -22.63 -4.63 2.19
C VAL A 189 -23.98 -5.26 1.75
N ASP A 190 -24.94 -4.45 1.29
CA ASP A 190 -26.19 -4.97 0.73
C ASP A 190 -25.89 -5.86 -0.49
N LYS A 191 -26.48 -7.05 -0.52
CA LYS A 191 -26.33 -8.02 -1.62
C LYS A 191 -26.60 -7.41 -3.00
N LYS A 192 -27.53 -6.46 -3.10
CA LYS A 192 -27.86 -5.78 -4.36
C LYS A 192 -26.69 -4.96 -4.89
N MET A 193 -25.79 -4.51 -4.03
CA MET A 193 -24.65 -3.68 -4.40
C MET A 193 -23.48 -4.50 -4.92
N TYR A 194 -23.14 -5.61 -4.26
CA TYR A 194 -22.07 -6.49 -4.75
C TYR A 194 -22.56 -7.60 -5.71
N LYS A 195 -23.89 -7.76 -5.89
CA LYS A 195 -24.53 -8.69 -6.86
C LYS A 195 -23.95 -10.10 -6.79
N ASP A 196 -23.44 -10.60 -7.89
CA ASP A 196 -22.88 -11.95 -8.05
C ASP A 196 -21.34 -12.00 -7.79
N THR A 197 -20.81 -10.98 -7.14
CA THR A 197 -19.44 -11.02 -6.63
C THR A 197 -19.32 -12.14 -5.60
N VAL A 198 -18.35 -13.06 -5.79
CA VAL A 198 -18.10 -14.17 -4.86
C VAL A 198 -16.86 -13.89 -4.04
N TYR A 199 -17.02 -13.81 -2.73
CA TYR A 199 -15.91 -13.75 -1.78
C TYR A 199 -15.25 -15.11 -1.63
N GLN A 200 -13.92 -15.11 -1.57
CA GLN A 200 -13.10 -16.27 -1.29
C GLN A 200 -12.15 -15.92 -0.13
N SER A 201 -11.85 -16.91 0.73
CA SER A 201 -10.93 -16.68 1.85
C SER A 201 -9.57 -16.14 1.35
N PRO A 202 -9.08 -15.02 1.87
CA PRO A 202 -7.89 -14.38 1.32
C PRO A 202 -6.59 -15.15 1.58
N ILE A 203 -6.49 -15.94 2.67
CA ILE A 203 -5.23 -16.62 3.04
C ILE A 203 -4.70 -17.54 1.93
N PRO A 204 -5.44 -18.53 1.42
CA PRO A 204 -4.93 -19.45 0.41
C PRO A 204 -4.63 -18.73 -0.91
N ILE A 205 -5.48 -17.78 -1.31
CA ILE A 205 -5.37 -17.09 -2.60
C ILE A 205 -4.22 -16.09 -2.60
N ALA A 206 -4.09 -15.29 -1.52
CA ALA A 206 -2.97 -14.37 -1.39
C ALA A 206 -1.63 -15.11 -1.32
N ASN A 207 -1.55 -16.26 -0.63
CA ASN A 207 -0.34 -17.08 -0.61
C ASN A 207 -0.01 -17.65 -2.01
N ALA A 208 -1.00 -18.15 -2.74
CA ALA A 208 -0.80 -18.65 -4.10
C ALA A 208 -0.32 -17.55 -5.04
N THR A 209 -0.95 -16.36 -4.97
CA THR A 209 -0.59 -15.18 -5.76
C THR A 209 0.81 -14.67 -5.39
N ALA A 210 1.13 -14.58 -4.10
CA ALA A 210 2.44 -14.14 -3.64
C ALA A 210 3.55 -15.12 -4.05
N ARG A 211 3.29 -16.42 -4.00
CA ARG A 211 4.20 -17.45 -4.49
C ARG A 211 4.47 -17.29 -5.98
N LEU A 212 3.42 -17.14 -6.79
CA LEU A 212 3.53 -16.87 -8.23
C LEU A 212 4.40 -15.64 -8.49
N LEU A 213 4.13 -14.53 -7.81
CA LEU A 213 4.88 -13.29 -7.95
C LEU A 213 6.36 -13.47 -7.58
N LYS A 214 6.63 -14.11 -6.46
CA LYS A 214 7.99 -14.23 -5.90
C LYS A 214 8.85 -15.26 -6.63
N LEU A 215 8.32 -16.46 -6.87
CA LEU A 215 9.09 -17.59 -7.37
C LEU A 215 9.02 -17.73 -8.90
N ASP A 216 7.82 -17.65 -9.46
CA ASP A 216 7.64 -17.93 -10.88
C ASP A 216 7.87 -16.68 -11.74
N LEU A 217 7.44 -15.50 -11.24
CA LEU A 217 7.61 -14.22 -11.94
C LEU A 217 8.83 -13.41 -11.46
N GLY A 218 9.54 -13.87 -10.42
CA GLY A 218 10.82 -13.31 -9.98
C GLY A 218 10.75 -11.88 -9.43
N CYS A 219 9.69 -11.55 -8.67
CA CYS A 219 9.60 -10.24 -8.03
C CYS A 219 10.59 -10.11 -6.87
N ASP A 220 11.31 -8.99 -6.83
CA ASP A 220 12.25 -8.67 -5.76
C ASP A 220 11.52 -8.37 -4.43
N TYR A 221 10.34 -7.75 -4.53
CA TYR A 221 9.52 -7.33 -3.38
C TYR A 221 8.04 -7.57 -3.68
N VAL A 222 7.28 -8.09 -2.69
CA VAL A 222 5.85 -8.37 -2.84
C VAL A 222 5.07 -7.58 -1.79
N ILE A 223 4.12 -6.78 -2.26
CA ILE A 223 3.23 -5.94 -1.46
C ILE A 223 1.81 -6.48 -1.55
N ALA A 224 1.14 -6.60 -0.41
CA ALA A 224 -0.29 -6.86 -0.34
C ALA A 224 -1.04 -5.58 0.05
N LEU A 225 -2.01 -5.17 -0.77
CA LEU A 225 -3.00 -4.16 -0.43
C LEU A 225 -4.16 -4.87 0.26
N SER A 226 -4.33 -4.62 1.52
CA SER A 226 -5.28 -5.33 2.38
C SER A 226 -6.45 -4.43 2.77
N HIS A 227 -7.67 -4.93 2.59
CA HIS A 227 -8.84 -4.25 3.14
C HIS A 227 -9.65 -5.17 4.05
N ILE A 228 -8.98 -5.77 5.09
CA ILE A 228 -9.61 -6.69 6.05
C ILE A 228 -9.53 -6.20 7.50
N GLY A 229 -8.93 -5.04 7.73
CA GLY A 229 -8.71 -4.46 9.06
C GLY A 229 -7.41 -4.91 9.71
N PHE A 230 -6.87 -4.03 10.57
CA PHE A 230 -5.58 -4.26 11.23
C PHE A 230 -5.64 -5.39 12.24
N LYS A 231 -6.59 -5.34 13.19
CA LYS A 231 -6.76 -6.32 14.26
C LYS A 231 -8.23 -6.55 14.57
N ASP A 232 -8.62 -7.81 14.57
CA ASP A 232 -9.93 -8.26 15.00
C ASP A 232 -9.76 -9.59 15.74
N ASP A 233 -10.50 -9.80 16.85
CA ASP A 233 -10.41 -11.00 17.66
C ASP A 233 -11.36 -12.11 17.17
N LYS A 234 -12.30 -11.77 16.27
CA LYS A 234 -13.34 -12.69 15.77
C LYS A 234 -13.25 -12.97 14.28
N LYS A 235 -12.67 -12.05 13.51
CA LYS A 235 -12.54 -12.13 12.06
C LYS A 235 -11.07 -12.15 11.63
N ILE A 236 -10.84 -12.58 10.40
CA ILE A 236 -9.52 -12.43 9.80
C ILE A 236 -9.14 -10.96 9.72
N SER A 237 -7.90 -10.63 10.07
CA SER A 237 -7.33 -9.30 10.08
C SER A 237 -5.86 -9.36 9.68
N ASP A 238 -5.22 -8.23 9.41
CA ASP A 238 -3.81 -8.20 9.00
C ASP A 238 -2.90 -8.90 10.02
N VAL A 239 -3.14 -8.66 11.31
CA VAL A 239 -2.36 -9.26 12.40
C VAL A 239 -2.55 -10.78 12.48
N THR A 240 -3.75 -11.29 12.22
CA THR A 240 -4.02 -12.72 12.24
C THR A 240 -3.64 -13.43 10.93
N MET A 241 -3.67 -12.72 9.81
CA MET A 241 -3.29 -13.22 8.50
C MET A 241 -1.77 -13.26 8.31
N ALA A 242 -1.05 -12.23 8.73
CA ALA A 242 0.39 -12.10 8.52
C ALA A 242 1.22 -13.33 8.95
N PRO A 243 0.96 -13.97 10.12
CA PRO A 243 1.65 -15.22 10.52
C PRO A 243 1.35 -16.41 9.60
N GLN A 244 0.28 -16.36 8.82
CA GLN A 244 -0.15 -17.42 7.92
C GLN A 244 0.29 -17.19 6.47
N THR A 245 0.98 -16.08 6.20
CA THR A 245 1.47 -15.72 4.86
C THR A 245 2.85 -16.30 4.57
N GLU A 246 3.17 -16.36 3.28
CA GLU A 246 4.50 -16.62 2.75
C GLU A 246 4.72 -15.78 1.50
N HIS A 247 5.97 -15.38 1.25
CA HIS A 247 6.37 -14.58 0.08
C HIS A 247 5.83 -13.14 0.01
N ILE A 248 5.04 -12.68 1.00
CA ILE A 248 4.68 -11.27 1.15
C ILE A 248 5.75 -10.59 2.00
N ASP A 249 6.19 -9.40 1.59
CA ASP A 249 7.20 -8.61 2.29
C ASP A 249 6.57 -7.43 3.06
N LEU A 250 5.44 -6.90 2.56
CA LEU A 250 4.72 -5.76 3.15
C LEU A 250 3.20 -5.94 2.99
N ILE A 251 2.44 -5.68 4.06
CA ILE A 251 0.99 -5.52 4.02
C ILE A 251 0.67 -4.05 4.30
N ILE A 252 -0.03 -3.40 3.38
CA ILE A 252 -0.61 -2.07 3.53
C ILE A 252 -2.10 -2.27 3.77
N GLY A 253 -2.55 -2.02 5.00
CA GLY A 253 -3.91 -2.29 5.45
C GLY A 253 -4.86 -1.12 5.34
N GLY A 254 -6.17 -1.42 5.40
CA GLY A 254 -7.30 -0.50 5.46
C GLY A 254 -8.41 -1.02 6.39
N HIS A 255 -9.64 -0.54 6.19
CA HIS A 255 -10.90 -0.96 6.83
C HIS A 255 -11.09 -0.53 8.30
N SER A 256 -10.11 -0.72 9.14
CA SER A 256 -10.24 -0.44 10.60
C SER A 256 -9.80 0.97 11.01
N HIS A 257 -9.39 1.82 10.07
CA HIS A 257 -8.96 3.20 10.29
C HIS A 257 -7.85 3.33 11.34
N THR A 258 -6.97 2.32 11.43
CA THR A 258 -5.93 2.28 12.47
C THR A 258 -4.76 3.19 12.11
N PHE A 259 -4.38 4.07 13.03
CA PHE A 259 -3.19 4.91 12.90
C PHE A 259 -1.98 4.18 13.45
N LEU A 260 -1.08 3.71 12.58
CA LEU A 260 0.21 3.15 12.96
C LEU A 260 1.29 4.19 12.63
N GLU A 261 1.92 4.74 13.64
CA GLU A 261 3.01 5.70 13.47
C GLU A 261 4.18 5.08 12.71
N HIS A 262 4.44 3.80 12.95
CA HIS A 262 5.42 2.99 12.24
C HIS A 262 4.83 1.63 11.88
N PRO A 263 5.29 1.01 10.77
CA PRO A 263 4.93 -0.38 10.47
C PRO A 263 5.34 -1.32 11.58
N ILE A 264 4.47 -2.25 11.94
CA ILE A 264 4.81 -3.33 12.88
C ILE A 264 5.46 -4.49 12.14
N LYS A 265 6.32 -5.22 12.83
CA LYS A 265 6.95 -6.44 12.32
C LYS A 265 6.24 -7.67 12.86
N ILE A 266 5.87 -8.56 11.96
CA ILE A 266 5.26 -9.85 12.29
C ILE A 266 6.06 -10.95 11.60
N LYS A 267 6.30 -12.07 12.28
CA LYS A 267 6.90 -13.25 11.65
C LYS A 267 5.84 -14.01 10.87
N ASN A 268 6.10 -14.26 9.60
CA ASN A 268 5.24 -15.07 8.75
C ASN A 268 5.40 -16.59 9.06
N ARG A 269 4.69 -17.46 8.34
CA ARG A 269 4.67 -18.91 8.60
C ARG A 269 6.02 -19.62 8.45
N VAL A 270 6.98 -19.00 7.75
CA VAL A 270 8.37 -19.51 7.61
C VAL A 270 9.37 -18.76 8.48
N GLY A 271 8.89 -17.96 9.44
CA GLY A 271 9.72 -17.24 10.39
C GLY A 271 10.38 -15.96 9.86
N LYS A 272 10.09 -15.54 8.61
CA LYS A 272 10.59 -14.29 8.03
C LYS A 272 9.79 -13.10 8.57
N GLU A 273 10.47 -12.02 8.96
CA GLU A 273 9.81 -10.76 9.31
C GLU A 273 9.17 -10.12 8.08
N ILE A 274 7.90 -9.73 8.21
CA ILE A 274 7.16 -8.92 7.26
C ILE A 274 6.67 -7.66 7.95
N PHE A 275 6.39 -6.62 7.18
CA PHE A 275 5.87 -5.36 7.69
C PHE A 275 4.36 -5.29 7.48
N VAL A 276 3.65 -4.78 8.50
CA VAL A 276 2.21 -4.48 8.43
C VAL A 276 2.02 -3.02 8.82
N THR A 277 1.30 -2.27 8.01
CA THR A 277 1.07 -0.82 8.22
C THR A 277 -0.34 -0.42 7.84
N GLN A 278 -0.82 0.67 8.45
CA GLN A 278 -2.08 1.36 8.11
C GLN A 278 -1.95 2.82 8.56
N VAL A 279 -2.54 3.78 7.84
CA VAL A 279 -2.35 5.22 8.09
C VAL A 279 -3.63 5.97 8.41
N GLY A 280 -4.51 5.30 9.16
CA GLY A 280 -5.76 5.88 9.64
C GLY A 280 -6.81 5.94 8.55
N TRP A 281 -7.34 7.14 8.26
CA TRP A 281 -8.41 7.36 7.30
C TRP A 281 -8.45 8.81 6.81
N ALA A 282 -9.35 9.11 5.85
CA ALA A 282 -9.62 10.45 5.33
C ALA A 282 -8.38 11.17 4.75
N GLY A 283 -7.30 10.42 4.48
CA GLY A 283 -6.05 10.99 4.00
C GLY A 283 -5.40 11.99 4.97
N ILE A 284 -5.67 11.85 6.28
CA ILE A 284 -5.04 12.64 7.36
C ILE A 284 -3.55 12.37 7.43
N TRP A 285 -3.14 11.11 7.16
CA TRP A 285 -1.75 10.74 7.00
C TRP A 285 -1.49 10.21 5.59
N LEU A 286 -0.30 10.49 5.10
CA LEU A 286 0.32 9.82 3.95
C LEU A 286 1.40 8.90 4.50
N GLY A 287 1.25 7.61 4.26
CA GLY A 287 2.26 6.63 4.60
C GLY A 287 3.47 6.73 3.69
N ARG A 288 4.67 6.59 4.24
CA ARG A 288 5.91 6.51 3.51
C ARG A 288 6.79 5.40 4.06
N LEU A 289 7.22 4.51 3.17
CA LEU A 289 8.20 3.47 3.46
C LEU A 289 9.30 3.50 2.41
N ASP A 290 10.51 3.86 2.81
CA ASP A 290 11.69 3.76 1.96
C ASP A 290 12.30 2.37 2.11
N VAL A 291 12.38 1.61 1.01
CA VAL A 291 12.94 0.27 0.94
C VAL A 291 14.28 0.34 0.22
N PHE A 292 15.33 -0.18 0.85
CA PHE A 292 16.68 -0.17 0.30
C PHE A 292 17.13 -1.59 -0.05
N PHE A 293 17.57 -1.78 -1.28
CA PHE A 293 18.01 -3.05 -1.81
C PHE A 293 19.53 -3.03 -2.00
N SER A 294 20.24 -4.12 -1.59
CA SER A 294 21.61 -4.35 -2.02
C SER A 294 21.65 -4.59 -3.53
N TYR A 295 22.83 -4.49 -4.14
CA TYR A 295 23.05 -4.71 -5.59
C TYR A 295 22.50 -6.09 -6.04
N ASP A 296 22.75 -7.12 -5.25
CA ASP A 296 22.25 -8.48 -5.50
C ASP A 296 20.81 -8.70 -5.03
N LYS A 297 20.15 -7.65 -4.47
CA LYS A 297 18.77 -7.61 -3.95
C LYS A 297 18.48 -8.64 -2.84
N LYS A 298 19.51 -9.29 -2.27
CA LYS A 298 19.34 -10.27 -1.19
C LYS A 298 19.16 -9.64 0.18
N LYS A 299 19.72 -8.43 0.38
CA LYS A 299 19.57 -7.67 1.62
C LYS A 299 18.61 -6.51 1.38
N ILE A 300 17.58 -6.42 2.22
CA ILE A 300 16.55 -5.38 2.15
C ILE A 300 16.44 -4.74 3.53
N THR A 301 16.46 -3.41 3.59
CA THR A 301 16.19 -2.66 4.82
C THR A 301 15.11 -1.61 4.58
N HIS A 302 14.46 -1.17 5.64
CA HIS A 302 13.30 -0.30 5.58
C HIS A 302 13.47 0.91 6.48
N ASN A 303 12.93 2.05 6.05
CA ASN A 303 12.78 3.25 6.86
C ASN A 303 11.40 3.85 6.64
N SER A 304 10.65 4.10 7.71
CA SER A 304 9.30 4.70 7.63
C SER A 304 9.33 6.15 8.08
N ASP A 305 8.56 7.00 7.39
CA ASP A 305 8.44 8.43 7.68
C ASP A 305 7.03 8.91 7.26
N ASN A 306 6.02 8.49 8.03
CA ASN A 306 4.63 8.86 7.75
C ASN A 306 4.43 10.38 7.92
N ARG A 307 3.70 11.00 6.99
CA ARG A 307 3.46 12.44 6.95
C ARG A 307 2.04 12.80 7.33
N LYS A 308 1.88 13.67 8.30
CA LYS A 308 0.59 14.33 8.57
C LYS A 308 0.31 15.35 7.47
N ILE A 309 -0.92 15.34 6.97
CA ILE A 309 -1.39 16.21 5.89
C ILE A 309 -2.23 17.35 6.48
#